data_62ee940bc39cc3ae03672b2625b5e9a0
#
_entry.id   62ee940bc39cc3ae03672b2625b5e9a0
#
_cell.length_a   1.000
_cell.length_b   1.000
_cell.length_c   1.000
_cell.angle_alpha   90.00
_cell.angle_beta   90.00
_cell.angle_gamma   90.00
#
_symmetry.space_group_name_H-M   'P 1'
#
loop_
_entity.id
_entity.type
_entity.pdbx_description
1 polymer ?
#
loop_
_entity_poly.entity_id
_entity_poly.type
_entity_poly.pdbx_seq_one_letter_code
_entity_poly.pdbx_strand_id
1 'polypeptide(L)'
;MRNHELAAIPEAYRKALAVSKQLADSKVKPLSTGICFAAQLDGRGRLLENVMGEVGCLGLDYDHLSSGTMGILFERIRHSPHVLIAYRTISGYGLRIIVGYQRPEGCELSFVEL
;
A
#
# COMPACT_ATOMS: atom_id res chain seq x y z
N MET A 1 -5.22 4.52 19.25
CA MET A 1 -6.40 4.86 18.43
C MET A 1 -7.28 3.63 18.27
N ARG A 2 -8.58 3.79 18.46
CA ARG A 2 -9.54 2.67 18.36
C ARG A 2 -9.81 2.33 16.89
N ASN A 3 -10.20 1.08 16.60
CA ASN A 3 -10.44 0.62 15.24
C ASN A 3 -11.49 1.45 14.48
N HIS A 4 -12.55 1.91 15.13
CA HIS A 4 -13.57 2.73 14.48
C HIS A 4 -13.08 4.14 14.12
N GLU A 5 -12.13 4.68 14.89
CA GLU A 5 -11.46 5.95 14.56
C GLU A 5 -10.57 5.80 13.33
N LEU A 6 -9.82 4.69 13.25
CA LEU A 6 -9.01 4.37 12.07
C LEU A 6 -9.88 4.16 10.83
N ALA A 7 -11.02 3.49 10.96
CA ALA A 7 -11.93 3.23 9.85
C ALA A 7 -12.56 4.52 9.28
N ALA A 8 -12.68 5.59 10.09
CA ALA A 8 -13.20 6.87 9.64
C ALA A 8 -12.18 7.70 8.83
N ILE A 9 -10.89 7.40 8.90
CA ILE A 9 -9.84 8.17 8.23
C ILE A 9 -9.97 8.14 6.69
N PRO A 10 -10.21 7.00 6.01
CA PRO A 10 -10.40 6.99 4.56
C PRO A 10 -11.56 7.87 4.11
N GLU A 11 -12.67 7.88 4.83
CA GLU A 11 -13.81 8.74 4.52
C GLU A 11 -13.45 10.22 4.69
N ALA A 12 -12.79 10.57 5.80
CA ALA A 12 -12.31 11.93 6.05
C ALA A 12 -11.34 12.39 4.96
N TYR A 13 -10.43 11.52 4.52
CA TYR A 13 -9.50 11.81 3.43
C TYR A 13 -10.24 12.09 2.13
N ARG A 14 -11.23 11.26 1.77
CA ARG A 14 -12.02 11.45 0.54
C ARG A 14 -12.82 12.74 0.56
N LYS A 15 -13.38 13.11 1.72
CA LYS A 15 -14.07 14.40 1.88
C LYS A 15 -13.11 15.58 1.71
N ALA A 16 -11.93 15.49 2.31
CA ALA A 16 -10.90 16.52 2.17
C ALA A 16 -10.39 16.61 0.74
N LEU A 17 -10.22 15.47 0.05
CA LEU A 17 -9.78 15.39 -1.33
C LEU A 17 -10.75 16.09 -2.29
N ALA A 18 -12.05 16.01 -2.03
CA ALA A 18 -13.06 16.71 -2.82
C ALA A 18 -12.92 18.24 -2.76
N VAL A 19 -12.30 18.76 -1.69
CA VAL A 19 -12.03 20.19 -1.51
C VAL A 19 -10.63 20.55 -2.04
N SER A 20 -9.61 19.83 -1.61
CA SER A 20 -8.21 20.10 -1.97
C SER A 20 -7.35 18.87 -1.72
N LYS A 21 -6.60 18.45 -2.73
CA LYS A 21 -5.63 17.34 -2.58
C LYS A 21 -4.56 17.69 -1.55
N GLN A 22 -4.09 18.94 -1.52
CA GLN A 22 -3.10 19.38 -0.55
C GLN A 22 -3.63 19.27 0.88
N LEU A 23 -4.88 19.63 1.13
CA LEU A 23 -5.52 19.50 2.43
C LEU A 23 -5.60 18.03 2.86
N ALA A 24 -6.04 17.14 1.94
CA ALA A 24 -6.14 15.72 2.22
C ALA A 24 -4.77 15.12 2.57
N ASP A 25 -3.74 15.43 1.79
CA ASP A 25 -2.39 14.89 1.97
C ASP A 25 -1.67 15.46 3.20
N SER A 26 -1.91 16.73 3.54
CA SER A 26 -1.20 17.39 4.64
C SER A 26 -1.89 17.24 6.00
N LYS A 27 -3.22 17.15 6.05
CA LYS A 27 -3.99 17.17 7.30
C LYS A 27 -4.63 15.83 7.66
N VAL A 28 -5.08 15.06 6.69
CA VAL A 28 -5.82 13.81 6.93
C VAL A 28 -4.93 12.58 6.77
N LYS A 29 -4.19 12.50 5.69
CA LYS A 29 -3.34 11.33 5.38
C LYS A 29 -2.35 10.97 6.50
N PRO A 30 -1.69 11.93 7.18
CA PRO A 30 -0.77 11.61 8.28
C PRO A 30 -1.44 10.90 9.46
N LEU A 31 -2.76 10.98 9.60
CA LEU A 31 -3.51 10.28 10.65
C LEU A 31 -3.66 8.79 10.36
N SER A 32 -3.44 8.37 9.11
CA SER A 32 -3.56 6.98 8.69
C SER A 32 -2.35 6.16 9.14
N THR A 33 -2.61 4.91 9.52
CA THR A 33 -1.56 3.96 9.85
C THR A 33 -0.80 3.54 8.60
N GLY A 34 0.52 3.68 8.63
CA GLY A 34 1.39 3.18 7.57
C GLY A 34 1.79 1.73 7.84
N ILE A 35 1.75 0.90 6.80
CA ILE A 35 2.19 -0.50 6.87
C ILE A 35 3.27 -0.72 5.80
N CYS A 36 4.41 -1.28 6.21
CA CYS A 36 5.47 -1.67 5.30
C CYS A 36 5.41 -3.19 5.06
N PHE A 37 5.07 -3.59 3.83
CA PHE A 37 4.97 -5.00 3.47
C PHE A 37 6.27 -5.59 2.92
N ALA A 38 7.14 -4.76 2.35
CA ALA A 38 8.30 -5.24 1.58
C ALA A 38 9.52 -5.52 2.46
N ALA A 39 9.64 -4.87 3.59
CA ALA A 39 10.84 -4.95 4.43
C ALA A 39 10.51 -4.91 5.90
N GLN A 40 11.36 -5.53 6.70
CA GLN A 40 11.36 -5.37 8.15
C GLN A 40 12.18 -4.15 8.50
N LEU A 41 11.60 -3.24 9.24
CA LEU A 41 12.23 -1.97 9.67
C LEU A 41 12.67 -2.05 11.13
N ASP A 42 13.65 -1.21 11.48
CA ASP A 42 14.21 -1.16 12.84
C ASP A 42 13.40 -0.34 13.86
N GLY A 43 12.29 0.25 13.42
CA GLY A 43 11.42 1.09 14.24
C GLY A 43 11.81 2.56 14.27
N ARG A 44 12.92 2.95 13.65
CA ARG A 44 13.42 4.34 13.64
C ARG A 44 12.95 5.16 12.44
N GLY A 45 12.33 4.52 11.45
CA GLY A 45 11.82 5.19 10.26
C GLY A 45 11.67 4.24 9.08
N ARG A 46 11.37 4.80 7.91
CA ARG A 46 11.11 4.03 6.68
C ARG A 46 12.14 4.32 5.57
N LEU A 47 13.30 4.84 5.92
CA LEU A 47 14.39 5.02 4.99
C LEU A 47 15.09 3.69 4.73
N LEU A 48 15.83 3.60 3.62
CA LEU A 48 16.57 2.40 3.27
C LEU A 48 17.55 1.98 4.37
N GLU A 49 18.17 2.95 5.05
CA GLU A 49 19.08 2.71 6.17
C GLU A 49 18.42 2.02 7.38
N ASN A 50 17.09 2.08 7.47
CA ASN A 50 16.31 1.47 8.55
C ASN A 50 15.85 0.05 8.23
N VAL A 51 16.17 -0.48 7.05
CA VAL A 51 15.78 -1.82 6.63
C VAL A 51 16.65 -2.86 7.31
N MET A 52 16.02 -3.76 8.06
CA MET A 52 16.67 -4.89 8.70
C MET A 52 16.68 -6.16 7.84
N GLY A 53 15.73 -6.30 6.96
CA GLY A 53 15.62 -7.47 6.11
C GLY A 53 14.40 -7.42 5.19
N GLU A 54 14.37 -8.36 4.24
CA GLU A 54 13.26 -8.54 3.31
C GLU A 54 12.18 -9.44 3.93
N VAL A 55 10.92 -9.18 3.57
CA VAL A 55 9.79 -10.00 4.01
C VAL A 55 9.38 -11.01 2.94
N GLY A 56 9.79 -10.82 1.69
CA GLY A 56 9.37 -11.66 0.57
C GLY A 56 8.06 -11.22 -0.07
N CYS A 57 7.71 -9.96 0.10
CA CYS A 57 6.51 -9.35 -0.46
C CYS A 57 6.84 -8.07 -1.20
N LEU A 58 6.11 -7.81 -2.29
CA LEU A 58 6.17 -6.57 -3.04
C LEU A 58 4.80 -5.92 -3.08
N GLY A 59 4.77 -4.61 -2.94
CA GLY A 59 3.56 -3.82 -3.11
C GLY A 59 3.50 -3.21 -4.51
N LEU A 60 2.38 -3.39 -5.19
CA LEU A 60 2.09 -2.78 -6.48
C LEU A 60 0.96 -1.77 -6.27
N ASP A 61 1.18 -0.53 -6.68
CA ASP A 61 0.19 0.53 -6.55
C ASP A 61 -0.35 0.94 -7.92
N TYR A 62 -1.65 0.90 -8.06
CA TYR A 62 -2.36 1.40 -9.24
C TYR A 62 -3.22 2.59 -8.80
N ASP A 63 -2.92 3.77 -9.33
CA ASP A 63 -3.59 5.01 -8.97
C ASP A 63 -4.53 5.50 -10.08
N HIS A 64 -5.42 6.41 -9.71
CA HIS A 64 -6.35 7.08 -10.65
C HIS A 64 -7.25 6.12 -11.42
N LEU A 65 -7.71 5.06 -10.76
CA LEU A 65 -8.62 4.08 -11.35
C LEU A 65 -10.07 4.55 -11.26
N SER A 66 -10.82 4.39 -12.34
CA SER A 66 -12.28 4.51 -12.29
C SER A 66 -12.88 3.32 -11.53
N SER A 67 -14.10 3.47 -11.03
CA SER A 67 -14.80 2.39 -10.33
C SER A 67 -14.94 1.13 -11.20
N GLY A 68 -15.25 1.31 -12.49
CA GLY A 68 -15.37 0.20 -13.42
C GLY A 68 -14.04 -0.53 -13.65
N THR A 69 -12.97 0.22 -13.88
CA THR A 69 -11.62 -0.35 -14.05
C THR A 69 -11.16 -1.07 -12.80
N MET A 70 -11.42 -0.48 -11.63
CA MET A 70 -11.07 -1.10 -10.34
C MET A 70 -11.78 -2.43 -10.14
N GLY A 71 -13.08 -2.51 -10.47
CA GLY A 71 -13.85 -3.75 -10.39
C GLY A 71 -13.31 -4.85 -11.30
N ILE A 72 -12.98 -4.50 -12.54
CA ILE A 72 -12.41 -5.45 -13.51
C ILE A 72 -11.04 -5.94 -13.04
N LEU A 73 -10.18 -5.04 -12.60
CA LEU A 73 -8.85 -5.40 -12.11
C LEU A 73 -8.96 -6.29 -10.87
N PHE A 74 -9.81 -5.92 -9.92
CA PHE A 74 -10.02 -6.70 -8.70
C PHE A 74 -10.48 -8.12 -9.00
N GLU A 75 -11.42 -8.30 -9.94
CA GLU A 75 -11.88 -9.62 -10.37
C GLU A 75 -10.75 -10.47 -10.97
N ARG A 76 -9.87 -9.86 -11.74
CA ARG A 76 -8.74 -10.59 -12.33
C ARG A 76 -7.72 -11.04 -11.28
N ILE A 77 -7.36 -10.15 -10.35
CA ILE A 77 -6.31 -10.45 -9.37
C ILE A 77 -6.76 -11.40 -8.26
N ARG A 78 -8.05 -11.41 -7.91
CA ARG A 78 -8.54 -12.28 -6.81
C ARG A 78 -8.35 -13.77 -7.09
N HIS A 79 -8.19 -14.15 -8.35
CA HIS A 79 -7.96 -15.53 -8.74
C HIS A 79 -6.47 -15.87 -8.92
N SER A 80 -5.58 -14.90 -8.76
CA SER A 80 -4.14 -15.15 -8.87
C SER A 80 -3.59 -15.79 -7.60
N PRO A 81 -2.84 -16.91 -7.72
CA PRO A 81 -2.23 -17.54 -6.55
C PRO A 81 -1.06 -16.73 -5.97
N HIS A 82 -0.58 -15.72 -6.68
CA HIS A 82 0.55 -14.89 -6.25
C HIS A 82 0.13 -13.67 -5.43
N VAL A 83 -1.15 -13.32 -5.45
CA VAL A 83 -1.67 -12.18 -4.70
C VAL A 83 -2.02 -12.62 -3.29
N LEU A 84 -1.38 -12.01 -2.31
CA LEU A 84 -1.62 -12.27 -0.90
C LEU A 84 -2.73 -11.39 -0.34
N ILE A 85 -2.68 -10.10 -0.66
CA ILE A 85 -3.62 -9.09 -0.19
C ILE A 85 -3.86 -8.10 -1.33
N ALA A 86 -5.10 -7.65 -1.47
CA ALA A 86 -5.44 -6.54 -2.35
C ALA A 86 -6.47 -5.67 -1.64
N TYR A 87 -6.28 -4.35 -1.68
CA TYR A 87 -7.20 -3.42 -1.04
C TYR A 87 -7.21 -2.07 -1.72
N ARG A 88 -8.33 -1.37 -1.53
CA ARG A 88 -8.50 0.00 -2.03
C ARG A 88 -7.67 0.97 -1.19
N THR A 89 -6.97 1.88 -1.85
CA THR A 89 -6.18 2.90 -1.15
C THR A 89 -7.07 3.97 -0.51
N ILE A 90 -6.46 4.81 0.34
CA ILE A 90 -7.18 5.80 1.14
C ILE A 90 -8.00 6.78 0.29
N SER A 91 -7.54 7.14 -0.91
CA SER A 91 -8.28 8.04 -1.81
C SER A 91 -9.57 7.43 -2.36
N GLY A 92 -9.65 6.11 -2.40
CA GLY A 92 -10.74 5.38 -3.03
C GLY A 92 -10.57 5.16 -4.54
N TYR A 93 -9.56 5.75 -5.15
CA TYR A 93 -9.27 5.67 -6.59
C TYR A 93 -8.05 4.84 -6.93
N GLY A 94 -7.43 4.25 -5.93
CA GLY A 94 -6.27 3.40 -6.09
C GLY A 94 -6.50 2.00 -5.57
N LEU A 95 -5.69 1.07 -6.06
CA LEU A 95 -5.67 -0.31 -5.62
C LEU A 95 -4.23 -0.69 -5.28
N ARG A 96 -4.03 -1.23 -4.08
CA ARG A 96 -2.74 -1.79 -3.67
C ARG A 96 -2.83 -3.30 -3.67
N ILE A 97 -1.85 -3.92 -4.30
CA ILE A 97 -1.76 -5.37 -4.41
C ILE A 97 -0.43 -5.81 -3.79
N ILE A 98 -0.49 -6.74 -2.86
CA ILE A 98 0.69 -7.32 -2.24
C ILE A 98 0.89 -8.72 -2.81
N VAL A 99 2.03 -8.92 -3.45
CA VAL A 99 2.42 -10.20 -4.03
C VAL A 99 3.61 -10.80 -3.29
N GLY A 100 3.65 -12.12 -3.20
CA GLY A 100 4.79 -12.83 -2.64
C GLY A 100 5.86 -13.08 -3.70
N TYR A 101 7.11 -13.14 -3.27
CA TYR A 101 8.23 -13.53 -4.14
C TYR A 101 9.25 -14.37 -3.37
N GLN A 102 10.06 -15.12 -4.12
CA GLN A 102 11.25 -15.78 -3.59
C GLN A 102 12.45 -15.36 -4.43
N ARG A 103 13.58 -15.16 -3.76
CA ARG A 103 14.83 -14.96 -4.48
C ARG A 103 15.23 -16.25 -5.18
N PRO A 104 15.60 -16.21 -6.47
CA PRO A 104 16.22 -17.36 -7.12
C PRO A 104 17.50 -17.76 -6.39
N GLU A 105 17.84 -19.04 -6.41
CA GLU A 105 19.09 -19.52 -5.83
C GLU A 105 20.27 -18.81 -6.52
N GLY A 106 21.21 -18.32 -5.71
CA GLY A 106 22.37 -17.57 -6.19
C GLY A 106 22.11 -16.11 -6.58
N CYS A 107 20.90 -15.60 -6.35
CA CYS A 107 20.58 -14.19 -6.60
C CYS A 107 21.23 -13.29 -5.56
N GLU A 108 22.15 -12.42 -5.99
CA GLU A 108 22.88 -11.48 -5.13
C GLU A 108 22.39 -10.04 -5.26
N LEU A 109 21.27 -9.81 -5.96
CA LEU A 109 20.70 -8.47 -6.10
C LEU A 109 20.33 -7.89 -4.73
N SER A 110 20.64 -6.63 -4.52
CA SER A 110 20.25 -5.92 -3.33
C SER A 110 18.73 -5.72 -3.28
N PHE A 111 18.21 -5.37 -2.12
CA PHE A 111 16.78 -5.07 -1.96
C PHE A 111 16.29 -4.00 -2.95
N VAL A 112 17.15 -3.01 -3.24
CA VAL A 112 16.79 -1.91 -4.16
C VAL A 112 16.80 -2.35 -5.63
N GLU A 113 17.61 -3.35 -5.99
CA GLU A 113 17.74 -3.84 -7.36
C GLU A 113 16.69 -4.90 -7.73
N LEU A 114 15.95 -5.38 -6.76
CA LEU A 114 14.91 -6.38 -6.99
C LEU A 114 13.72 -5.77 -7.83
#